data_e95a8c5ec114aff14c928bcbfcb65900
#
_entry.id   e95a8c5ec114aff14c928bcbfcb65900
#
_cell.length_a   1.000
_cell.length_b   1.000
_cell.length_c   1.000
_cell.angle_alpha   90.00
_cell.angle_beta   90.00
_cell.angle_gamma   90.00
#
_symmetry.space_group_name_H-M   'P 1'
#
loop_
_entity.id
_entity.type
_entity.pdbx_description
1 polymer ?
#
loop_
_entity_poly.entity_id
_entity_poly.type
_entity_poly.pdbx_seq_one_letter_code
_entity_poly.pdbx_strand_id
1 'polypeptide(L)'
;MRYMRSLSRRTFLRGAGGVTIALPFLDEMRTRSVWAAPAPAPARAFNIFLGGGVPELHQRAGLVGPLTPLLPFKDKMAFLRGIQGPDGHPIAAGAAFVGKSLVNDTTAGGPSIDNEIMRFAYPSGRPPTPIDVQGMGFYYKFLDNPSRWVKSWDQQGRPKGGLIDSPAALFTNFFGGAPGGAPAAPTPMPKAMPPAPTPEQKLATSVLDTVVGEYKFYTSDRSNLSAGSRSKLADHLDAIRQLENRVAGVSLVGQNGGAAGAGCTTPAAPAPGLYVATHHNGADSGGNVVATDFIRSFKVMADLWTMAVTCDLFRFGFTVVCCAGDGLTFTGPYTVAGQTVDLTTAGETHGTNHAMGDNPTPGSVALMHNGWHTHLFLECCSYVMQQLDKVTESNGKTILDNSFVLLGTDLGTNHIGRSVFYGVSQAGGKFKPGLYDVQGSLLDFLGSCKAAMGLGGMPAAGMSGFIA
;
A
#
# COMPACT_ATOMS: atom_id res chain seq x y z
N MET A 1 30.15 -12.91 -33.67
CA MET A 1 29.14 -11.96 -33.12
C MET A 1 27.76 -12.53 -33.42
N ARG A 2 27.03 -13.01 -32.40
CA ARG A 2 25.64 -13.45 -32.59
C ARG A 2 24.74 -12.20 -32.66
N TYR A 3 24.05 -12.02 -33.75
CA TYR A 3 23.05 -10.96 -33.91
C TYR A 3 21.97 -11.13 -32.82
N MET A 4 21.94 -10.23 -31.83
CA MET A 4 20.83 -10.14 -30.89
C MET A 4 19.60 -9.62 -31.68
N ARG A 5 18.59 -10.45 -31.86
CA ARG A 5 17.29 -10.00 -32.35
C ARG A 5 16.65 -9.15 -31.24
N SER A 6 16.30 -7.90 -31.57
CA SER A 6 15.53 -7.07 -30.65
C SER A 6 14.15 -7.69 -30.43
N LEU A 7 13.74 -7.83 -29.18
CA LEU A 7 12.39 -8.24 -28.84
C LEU A 7 11.44 -7.04 -29.02
N SER A 8 10.26 -7.31 -29.59
CA SER A 8 9.22 -6.28 -29.66
C SER A 8 8.64 -6.00 -28.29
N ARG A 9 8.27 -4.73 -28.02
CA ARG A 9 7.53 -4.34 -26.81
C ARG A 9 6.18 -5.06 -26.66
N ARG A 10 5.70 -5.73 -27.72
CA ARG A 10 4.46 -6.52 -27.74
C ARG A 10 4.72 -8.03 -27.73
N THR A 11 5.88 -8.46 -27.21
CA THR A 11 6.18 -9.87 -27.08
C THR A 11 5.46 -10.46 -25.88
N PHE A 12 4.80 -11.60 -26.09
CA PHE A 12 4.03 -12.30 -25.10
C PHE A 12 4.50 -13.76 -25.02
N LEU A 13 4.46 -14.35 -23.82
CA LEU A 13 4.49 -15.80 -23.66
C LEU A 13 3.13 -16.35 -24.10
N ARG A 14 3.14 -17.33 -24.99
CA ARG A 14 1.91 -17.95 -25.50
C ARG A 14 1.79 -19.37 -24.99
N GLY A 15 0.65 -19.66 -24.37
CA GLY A 15 0.31 -20.99 -23.89
C GLY A 15 -0.75 -21.68 -24.74
N ALA A 16 -1.01 -22.94 -24.43
CA ALA A 16 -2.09 -23.69 -25.01
C ALA A 16 -3.45 -23.04 -24.67
N GLY A 17 -4.42 -23.14 -25.60
CA GLY A 17 -5.76 -22.56 -25.38
C GLY A 17 -5.88 -21.05 -25.53
N GLY A 18 -4.88 -20.37 -26.12
CA GLY A 18 -4.93 -18.93 -26.38
C GLY A 18 -4.53 -18.06 -25.21
N VAL A 19 -4.06 -18.65 -24.11
CA VAL A 19 -3.52 -17.90 -22.97
C VAL A 19 -2.25 -17.15 -23.38
N THR A 20 -2.18 -15.86 -23.04
CA THR A 20 -1.00 -15.01 -23.30
C THR A 20 -0.63 -14.25 -22.04
N ILE A 21 0.66 -14.25 -21.69
CA ILE A 21 1.23 -13.45 -20.61
C ILE A 21 2.13 -12.39 -21.23
N ALA A 22 1.86 -11.11 -20.91
CA ALA A 22 2.72 -10.02 -21.32
C ALA A 22 4.07 -10.13 -20.61
N LEU A 23 5.17 -9.96 -21.35
CA LEU A 23 6.49 -9.90 -20.76
C LEU A 23 6.69 -8.56 -20.03
N PRO A 24 7.38 -8.54 -18.88
CA PRO A 24 7.85 -7.31 -18.29
C PRO A 24 8.79 -6.58 -19.26
N PHE A 25 9.04 -5.30 -19.03
CA PHE A 25 9.96 -4.55 -19.90
C PHE A 25 11.38 -5.11 -19.75
N LEU A 26 11.83 -5.85 -20.77
CA LEU A 26 13.16 -6.46 -20.83
C LEU A 26 14.15 -5.51 -21.56
N ASP A 27 15.43 -5.62 -21.20
CA ASP A 27 16.47 -4.76 -21.79
C ASP A 27 16.60 -4.95 -23.31
N GLU A 28 16.30 -6.15 -23.81
CA GLU A 28 16.29 -6.50 -25.23
C GLU A 28 15.12 -5.87 -26.01
N MET A 29 14.11 -5.33 -25.34
CA MET A 29 13.00 -4.58 -25.96
C MET A 29 13.38 -3.12 -26.25
N ARG A 30 14.56 -2.68 -25.82
CA ARG A 30 15.11 -1.35 -26.17
C ARG A 30 15.52 -1.35 -27.65
N THR A 31 15.00 -0.40 -28.41
CA THR A 31 15.53 -0.12 -29.75
C THR A 31 16.96 0.36 -29.62
N ARG A 32 17.87 -0.12 -30.47
CA ARG A 32 19.30 0.21 -30.48
C ARG A 32 19.65 1.69 -30.78
N SER A 33 18.68 2.56 -30.88
CA SER A 33 18.93 3.99 -31.05
C SER A 33 19.21 4.61 -29.69
N VAL A 34 20.50 4.93 -29.48
CA VAL A 34 21.03 5.78 -28.44
C VAL A 34 21.19 5.09 -27.08
N TRP A 35 22.37 5.20 -26.54
CA TRP A 35 22.69 5.16 -25.12
C TRP A 35 21.99 6.35 -24.40
N ALA A 36 20.67 6.42 -24.51
CA ALA A 36 19.90 7.33 -23.71
C ALA A 36 19.95 6.82 -22.26
N ALA A 37 20.28 7.69 -21.37
CA ALA A 37 20.13 7.42 -19.93
C ALA A 37 18.75 6.78 -19.68
N PRO A 38 18.63 5.82 -18.75
CA PRO A 38 17.33 5.25 -18.41
C PRO A 38 16.32 6.36 -18.20
N ALA A 39 15.14 6.23 -18.79
CA ALA A 39 14.09 7.21 -18.58
C ALA A 39 13.89 7.39 -17.07
N PRO A 40 13.81 8.63 -16.57
CA PRO A 40 13.58 8.86 -15.15
C PRO A 40 12.30 8.13 -14.73
N ALA A 41 12.32 7.55 -13.53
CA ALA A 41 11.13 6.96 -12.96
C ALA A 41 9.99 7.99 -12.89
N PRO A 42 8.74 7.61 -13.16
CA PRO A 42 7.63 8.55 -13.04
C PRO A 42 7.48 9.03 -11.60
N ALA A 43 7.08 10.29 -11.43
CA ALA A 43 6.78 10.81 -10.10
C ALA A 43 5.59 10.05 -9.49
N ARG A 44 5.79 9.55 -8.27
CA ARG A 44 4.77 8.83 -7.48
C ARG A 44 4.82 9.27 -6.03
N ALA A 45 3.66 9.35 -5.40
CA ALA A 45 3.58 9.59 -3.96
C ALA A 45 2.46 8.77 -3.32
N PHE A 46 2.77 8.12 -2.20
CA PHE A 46 1.85 7.24 -1.47
C PHE A 46 1.87 7.56 0.02
N ASN A 47 0.69 7.82 0.58
CA ASN A 47 0.49 8.02 2.01
C ASN A 47 0.00 6.72 2.64
N ILE A 48 0.73 6.17 3.60
CA ILE A 48 0.37 4.96 4.35
C ILE A 48 -0.02 5.39 5.76
N PHE A 49 -1.27 5.19 6.14
CA PHE A 49 -1.81 5.65 7.40
C PHE A 49 -2.10 4.50 8.36
N LEU A 50 -1.65 4.70 9.58
CA LEU A 50 -1.92 3.88 10.75
C LEU A 50 -2.64 4.73 11.78
N GLY A 51 -3.93 4.48 12.02
CA GLY A 51 -4.70 5.15 13.07
C GLY A 51 -4.42 4.61 14.46
N GLY A 52 -4.68 5.43 15.47
CA GLY A 52 -4.53 5.04 16.87
C GLY A 52 -3.14 5.31 17.48
N GLY A 53 -2.21 5.80 16.69
CA GLY A 53 -0.92 6.26 17.19
C GLY A 53 0.12 5.16 17.43
N VAL A 54 1.36 5.60 17.64
CA VAL A 54 2.49 4.77 18.09
C VAL A 54 3.09 5.42 19.32
N PRO A 55 2.84 4.89 20.52
CA PRO A 55 3.35 5.45 21.77
C PRO A 55 4.86 5.64 21.78
N GLU A 56 5.34 6.75 22.36
CA GLU A 56 6.76 7.06 22.47
C GLU A 56 7.56 5.92 23.11
N LEU A 57 6.97 5.23 24.11
CA LEU A 57 7.62 4.09 24.77
C LEU A 57 7.93 2.92 23.82
N HIS A 58 7.10 2.71 22.77
CA HIS A 58 7.40 1.73 21.74
C HIS A 58 8.51 2.20 20.80
N GLN A 59 8.67 3.52 20.61
CA GLN A 59 9.67 4.09 19.71
C GLN A 59 11.08 4.13 20.32
N ARG A 60 11.20 4.22 21.66
CA ARG A 60 12.48 4.48 22.38
C ARG A 60 13.55 3.44 22.09
N ALA A 61 13.19 2.19 21.98
CA ALA A 61 14.14 1.09 21.75
C ALA A 61 14.50 0.89 20.26
N GLY A 62 13.99 1.74 19.36
CA GLY A 62 14.21 1.62 17.92
C GLY A 62 13.18 0.69 17.25
N LEU A 63 13.58 0.07 16.12
CA LEU A 63 12.69 -0.80 15.34
C LEU A 63 12.60 -2.22 15.93
N VAL A 64 12.25 -2.34 17.19
CA VAL A 64 12.12 -3.60 17.93
C VAL A 64 10.72 -3.72 18.56
N GLY A 65 10.39 -4.90 19.08
CA GLY A 65 9.09 -5.14 19.69
C GLY A 65 7.94 -4.84 18.74
N PRO A 66 7.00 -3.94 19.10
CA PRO A 66 5.90 -3.55 18.24
C PRO A 66 6.31 -2.98 16.87
N LEU A 67 7.51 -2.40 16.74
CA LEU A 67 8.02 -1.80 15.52
C LEU A 67 8.85 -2.77 14.65
N THR A 68 9.01 -4.02 15.06
CA THR A 68 9.77 -5.05 14.31
C THR A 68 9.34 -5.20 12.83
N PRO A 69 8.06 -5.04 12.45
CA PRO A 69 7.67 -5.12 11.04
C PRO A 69 8.36 -4.09 10.14
N LEU A 70 8.88 -2.99 10.70
CA LEU A 70 9.60 -1.95 9.96
C LEU A 70 11.10 -2.23 9.80
N LEU A 71 11.65 -3.20 10.51
CA LEU A 71 13.08 -3.52 10.50
C LEU A 71 13.65 -3.81 9.10
N PRO A 72 12.94 -4.47 8.17
CA PRO A 72 13.42 -4.69 6.80
C PRO A 72 13.69 -3.40 6.01
N PHE A 73 13.13 -2.27 6.46
CA PHE A 73 13.23 -0.97 5.77
C PHE A 73 14.25 -0.02 6.41
N LYS A 74 15.02 -0.46 7.41
CA LYS A 74 15.98 0.40 8.13
C LYS A 74 17.01 1.10 7.21
N ASP A 75 17.36 0.43 6.09
CA ASP A 75 18.32 0.93 5.10
C ASP A 75 17.63 1.53 3.85
N LYS A 76 16.30 1.68 3.88
CA LYS A 76 15.47 2.18 2.77
C LYS A 76 14.57 3.36 3.14
N MET A 77 14.35 3.57 4.42
CA MET A 77 13.49 4.63 4.92
C MET A 77 14.16 5.40 6.05
N ALA A 78 13.87 6.69 6.12
CA ALA A 78 14.11 7.47 7.33
C ALA A 78 12.89 7.35 8.25
N PHE A 79 13.09 6.84 9.46
CA PHE A 79 12.08 6.80 10.51
C PHE A 79 12.32 7.94 11.49
N LEU A 80 11.26 8.70 11.78
CA LEU A 80 11.33 9.91 12.57
C LEU A 80 10.41 9.80 13.78
N ARG A 81 10.91 10.22 14.93
CA ARG A 81 10.20 10.30 16.20
C ARG A 81 10.40 11.66 16.85
N GLY A 82 9.47 12.06 17.72
CA GLY A 82 9.52 13.37 18.38
C GLY A 82 8.76 14.49 17.66
N ILE A 83 8.07 14.19 16.54
CA ILE A 83 7.25 15.15 15.83
C ILE A 83 6.04 15.53 16.68
N GLN A 84 5.72 16.83 16.72
CA GLN A 84 4.54 17.35 17.42
C GLN A 84 3.39 17.54 16.44
N GLY A 85 2.36 16.73 16.55
CA GLY A 85 1.10 16.85 15.81
C GLY A 85 0.02 17.56 16.63
N PRO A 86 -1.15 17.81 16.05
CA PRO A 86 -2.32 18.27 16.80
C PRO A 86 -2.93 17.14 17.63
N ASP A 87 -3.62 17.53 18.72
CA ASP A 87 -4.34 16.59 19.56
C ASP A 87 -5.72 16.23 19.00
N GLY A 88 -6.25 15.07 19.42
CA GLY A 88 -7.58 14.60 19.09
C GLY A 88 -7.70 13.90 17.74
N HIS A 89 -8.36 12.75 17.69
CA HIS A 89 -8.38 11.86 16.52
C HIS A 89 -8.82 12.52 15.18
N PRO A 90 -9.96 13.23 15.08
CA PRO A 90 -10.34 13.77 13.78
C PRO A 90 -9.33 14.78 13.25
N ILE A 91 -8.89 15.69 14.12
CA ILE A 91 -7.96 16.77 13.77
C ILE A 91 -6.60 16.21 13.41
N ALA A 92 -6.07 15.34 14.25
CA ALA A 92 -4.77 14.70 14.04
C ALA A 92 -4.75 13.83 12.77
N ALA A 93 -5.79 13.00 12.57
CA ALA A 93 -5.89 12.15 11.39
C ALA A 93 -6.01 12.93 10.08
N GLY A 94 -6.76 14.03 10.08
CA GLY A 94 -6.89 14.91 8.91
C GLY A 94 -5.64 15.73 8.65
N ALA A 95 -4.87 16.06 9.70
CA ALA A 95 -3.61 16.78 9.58
C ALA A 95 -2.42 15.92 9.16
N ALA A 96 -2.51 14.58 9.32
CA ALA A 96 -1.37 13.66 9.22
C ALA A 96 -0.49 13.83 7.97
N PHE A 97 -1.07 14.17 6.83
CA PHE A 97 -0.35 14.37 5.57
C PHE A 97 -0.48 15.80 5.01
N VAL A 98 -1.09 16.70 5.77
CA VAL A 98 -1.31 18.12 5.42
C VAL A 98 -0.40 19.04 6.24
N GLY A 99 -0.14 18.70 7.49
CA GLY A 99 0.62 19.50 8.46
C GLY A 99 -0.14 20.68 9.03
N LYS A 100 -1.41 20.85 8.68
CA LYS A 100 -2.30 21.91 9.16
C LYS A 100 -3.57 21.31 9.73
N SER A 101 -4.12 21.94 10.75
CA SER A 101 -5.40 21.53 11.33
C SER A 101 -6.52 21.54 10.30
N LEU A 102 -7.53 20.72 10.54
CA LEU A 102 -8.76 20.73 9.76
C LEU A 102 -9.49 22.08 9.86
N VAL A 103 -10.15 22.46 8.79
CA VAL A 103 -11.16 23.52 8.78
C VAL A 103 -12.48 23.02 9.39
N ASN A 104 -12.85 21.79 9.02
CA ASN A 104 -13.97 21.02 9.55
C ASN A 104 -13.78 19.54 9.23
N ASP A 105 -14.72 18.68 9.63
CA ASP A 105 -14.64 17.23 9.47
C ASP A 105 -14.51 16.74 8.01
N THR A 106 -14.85 17.59 7.04
CA THR A 106 -14.82 17.28 5.61
C THR A 106 -13.75 18.06 4.83
N THR A 107 -13.05 18.99 5.48
CA THR A 107 -12.12 19.91 4.81
C THR A 107 -10.82 20.03 5.61
N ALA A 108 -9.71 19.67 5.00
CA ALA A 108 -8.38 19.87 5.57
C ALA A 108 -7.91 21.32 5.45
N GLY A 109 -6.90 21.72 6.23
CA GLY A 109 -6.31 23.05 6.20
C GLY A 109 -5.49 23.38 4.95
N GLY A 110 -5.51 22.50 3.97
CA GLY A 110 -4.79 22.64 2.69
C GLY A 110 -4.55 21.29 2.00
N PRO A 111 -3.73 21.29 0.93
CA PRO A 111 -3.41 20.07 0.22
C PRO A 111 -2.52 19.14 1.04
N SER A 112 -2.69 17.84 0.82
CA SER A 112 -1.74 16.84 1.31
C SER A 112 -0.48 16.82 0.46
N ILE A 113 0.60 16.32 1.05
CA ILE A 113 1.94 16.34 0.42
C ILE A 113 1.98 15.57 -0.92
N ASP A 114 1.25 14.47 -1.03
CA ASP A 114 1.11 13.72 -2.30
C ASP A 114 0.48 14.58 -3.41
N ASN A 115 -0.54 15.39 -3.08
CA ASN A 115 -1.15 16.29 -4.05
C ASN A 115 -0.25 17.48 -4.43
N GLU A 116 0.59 17.95 -3.52
CA GLU A 116 1.58 18.95 -3.87
C GLU A 116 2.66 18.38 -4.81
N ILE A 117 3.16 17.18 -4.53
CA ILE A 117 4.10 16.46 -5.41
C ILE A 117 3.44 16.20 -6.77
N MET A 118 2.18 15.79 -6.79
CA MET A 118 1.45 15.55 -8.04
C MET A 118 1.38 16.81 -8.90
N ARG A 119 1.03 17.95 -8.34
CA ARG A 119 0.92 19.21 -9.07
C ARG A 119 2.27 19.73 -9.56
N PHE A 120 3.32 19.52 -8.77
CA PHE A 120 4.66 19.88 -9.18
C PHE A 120 5.13 19.04 -10.36
N ALA A 121 4.94 17.73 -10.30
CA ALA A 121 5.33 16.80 -11.36
C ALA A 121 4.42 16.88 -12.60
N TYR A 122 3.16 17.21 -12.41
CA TYR A 122 2.13 17.31 -13.45
C TYR A 122 1.38 18.64 -13.32
N PRO A 123 1.83 19.71 -14.00
CA PRO A 123 1.25 21.06 -13.86
C PRO A 123 -0.25 21.16 -14.18
N SER A 124 -0.79 20.22 -14.97
CA SER A 124 -2.25 20.07 -15.20
C SER A 124 -3.01 19.67 -13.93
N GLY A 125 -2.31 19.24 -12.85
CA GLY A 125 -2.88 18.68 -11.64
C GLY A 125 -3.38 17.24 -11.79
N ARG A 126 -3.08 16.58 -12.91
CA ARG A 126 -3.45 15.18 -13.20
C ARG A 126 -2.26 14.43 -13.80
N PRO A 127 -1.93 13.24 -13.29
CA PRO A 127 -0.97 12.34 -13.92
C PRO A 127 -1.58 11.77 -15.23
N PRO A 128 -0.75 11.29 -16.16
CA PRO A 128 -1.21 10.66 -17.40
C PRO A 128 -1.65 9.20 -17.17
N THR A 129 -2.41 8.96 -16.12
CA THR A 129 -2.91 7.67 -15.69
C THR A 129 -4.45 7.66 -15.68
N PRO A 130 -5.11 6.49 -15.85
CA PRO A 130 -6.57 6.41 -15.82
C PRO A 130 -7.19 6.92 -14.52
N ILE A 131 -6.51 6.73 -13.39
CA ILE A 131 -6.95 7.12 -12.06
C ILE A 131 -5.99 8.18 -11.52
N ASP A 132 -6.51 9.29 -11.02
CA ASP A 132 -5.68 10.37 -10.46
C ASP A 132 -5.08 9.99 -9.12
N VAL A 133 -5.94 9.55 -8.18
CA VAL A 133 -5.59 9.15 -6.82
C VAL A 133 -6.45 7.97 -6.39
N GLN A 134 -5.83 6.94 -5.82
CA GLN A 134 -6.54 5.75 -5.35
C GLN A 134 -6.23 5.44 -3.89
N GLY A 135 -7.28 5.43 -3.06
CA GLY A 135 -7.22 4.94 -1.69
C GLY A 135 -7.63 3.47 -1.57
N MET A 136 -7.01 2.75 -0.65
CA MET A 136 -7.44 1.42 -0.23
C MET A 136 -7.23 1.22 1.27
N GLY A 137 -7.99 0.31 1.86
CA GLY A 137 -7.77 -0.09 3.25
C GLY A 137 -9.06 -0.31 4.00
N PHE A 138 -8.96 -0.49 5.29
CA PHE A 138 -10.11 -0.69 6.15
C PHE A 138 -10.37 0.53 7.01
N TYR A 139 -11.61 1.00 6.99
CA TYR A 139 -12.13 1.96 7.96
C TYR A 139 -13.43 1.40 8.52
N TYR A 140 -13.72 1.73 9.76
CA TYR A 140 -14.80 1.08 10.49
C TYR A 140 -15.90 2.04 10.93
N LYS A 141 -15.54 3.14 11.55
CA LYS A 141 -16.46 4.15 12.09
C LYS A 141 -16.43 5.46 11.30
N PHE A 142 -17.42 6.31 11.55
CA PHE A 142 -17.41 7.70 11.12
C PHE A 142 -17.42 7.89 9.60
N LEU A 143 -18.34 7.23 8.92
CA LEU A 143 -18.54 7.38 7.47
C LEU A 143 -18.76 8.84 7.03
N ASP A 144 -19.41 9.62 7.87
CA ASP A 144 -19.72 11.03 7.68
C ASP A 144 -18.52 11.96 7.94
N ASN A 145 -17.40 11.41 8.45
CA ASN A 145 -16.20 12.18 8.76
C ASN A 145 -14.99 11.72 7.93
N PRO A 146 -14.85 12.18 6.69
CA PRO A 146 -13.76 11.79 5.81
C PRO A 146 -12.37 12.15 6.34
N SER A 147 -12.23 13.08 7.29
CA SER A 147 -10.92 13.40 7.89
C SER A 147 -10.28 12.21 8.56
N ARG A 148 -11.07 11.24 9.02
CA ARG A 148 -10.58 10.05 9.69
C ARG A 148 -10.00 9.01 8.75
N TRP A 149 -10.51 8.90 7.51
CA TRP A 149 -10.12 7.84 6.58
C TRP A 149 -9.56 8.33 5.24
N VAL A 150 -9.85 9.56 4.78
CA VAL A 150 -9.16 10.14 3.61
C VAL A 150 -7.77 10.60 4.00
N LYS A 151 -6.77 10.26 3.17
CA LYS A 151 -5.37 10.63 3.38
C LYS A 151 -4.77 11.34 2.16
N SER A 152 -5.62 11.83 1.27
CA SER A 152 -5.24 12.66 0.13
C SER A 152 -6.23 13.80 -0.01
N TRP A 153 -5.74 15.05 -0.09
CA TRP A 153 -6.53 16.27 -0.06
C TRP A 153 -6.10 17.22 -1.17
N ASP A 154 -7.06 17.80 -1.89
CA ASP A 154 -6.79 18.74 -2.98
C ASP A 154 -6.32 20.12 -2.47
N GLN A 155 -6.11 21.06 -3.39
CA GLN A 155 -5.63 22.41 -3.07
C GLN A 155 -6.59 23.21 -2.20
N GLN A 156 -7.86 22.86 -2.20
CA GLN A 156 -8.93 23.47 -1.39
C GLN A 156 -9.17 22.70 -0.09
N GLY A 157 -8.35 21.69 0.21
CA GLY A 157 -8.52 20.83 1.38
C GLY A 157 -9.72 19.87 1.26
N ARG A 158 -10.21 19.59 0.05
CA ARG A 158 -11.30 18.63 -0.17
C ARG A 158 -10.73 17.22 -0.37
N PRO A 159 -11.46 16.17 0.05
CA PRO A 159 -11.06 14.79 -0.19
C PRO A 159 -10.73 14.54 -1.66
N LYS A 160 -9.59 13.90 -1.94
CA LYS A 160 -9.22 13.48 -3.29
C LYS A 160 -8.94 11.98 -3.34
N GLY A 161 -9.58 11.30 -4.29
CA GLY A 161 -9.60 9.84 -4.36
C GLY A 161 -10.60 9.22 -3.39
N GLY A 162 -11.15 8.08 -3.80
CA GLY A 162 -12.03 7.26 -2.95
C GLY A 162 -11.22 6.22 -2.18
N LEU A 163 -11.66 5.86 -0.98
CA LEU A 163 -11.19 4.67 -0.28
C LEU A 163 -12.03 3.47 -0.71
N ILE A 164 -11.38 2.40 -1.15
CA ILE A 164 -12.02 1.10 -1.39
C ILE A 164 -11.56 0.14 -0.29
N ASP A 165 -12.52 -0.49 0.38
CA ASP A 165 -12.33 -1.28 1.61
C ASP A 165 -12.68 -2.77 1.44
N SER A 166 -12.88 -3.19 0.22
CA SER A 166 -13.21 -4.56 -0.14
C SER A 166 -12.25 -5.08 -1.21
N PRO A 167 -11.63 -6.25 -1.02
CA PRO A 167 -10.80 -6.88 -2.05
C PRO A 167 -11.54 -7.06 -3.39
N ALA A 168 -12.80 -7.46 -3.36
CA ALA A 168 -13.62 -7.65 -4.56
C ALA A 168 -13.92 -6.34 -5.28
N ALA A 169 -14.26 -5.28 -4.53
CA ALA A 169 -14.50 -3.96 -5.10
C ALA A 169 -13.22 -3.36 -5.68
N LEU A 170 -12.08 -3.53 -5.00
CA LEU A 170 -10.78 -3.07 -5.49
C LEU A 170 -10.37 -3.78 -6.79
N PHE A 171 -10.57 -5.11 -6.84
CA PHE A 171 -10.35 -5.88 -8.05
C PHE A 171 -11.23 -5.38 -9.22
N THR A 172 -12.52 -5.18 -8.95
CA THR A 172 -13.47 -4.67 -9.97
C THR A 172 -13.08 -3.27 -10.46
N ASN A 173 -12.66 -2.39 -9.54
CA ASN A 173 -12.23 -1.03 -9.88
C ASN A 173 -11.00 -1.01 -10.81
N PHE A 174 -10.03 -1.90 -10.59
CA PHE A 174 -8.80 -1.91 -11.37
C PHE A 174 -8.88 -2.77 -12.62
N PHE A 175 -9.60 -3.88 -12.57
CA PHE A 175 -9.52 -4.94 -13.56
C PHE A 175 -10.90 -5.39 -14.11
N GLY A 176 -12.00 -4.93 -13.54
CA GLY A 176 -13.35 -5.42 -13.79
C GLY A 176 -14.10 -4.81 -15.00
N GLY A 177 -13.46 -3.96 -15.83
CA GLY A 177 -14.09 -3.41 -17.04
C GLY A 177 -14.11 -1.89 -17.12
N ALA A 178 -14.59 -1.32 -18.23
CA ALA A 178 -14.53 0.11 -18.53
C ALA A 178 -15.18 0.98 -17.45
N PRO A 179 -14.61 2.18 -17.12
CA PRO A 179 -15.26 3.15 -16.27
C PRO A 179 -16.59 3.61 -16.90
N GLY A 180 -17.70 3.29 -16.29
CA GLY A 180 -19.01 3.78 -16.73
C GLY A 180 -20.16 2.77 -16.71
N GLY A 181 -19.91 1.50 -16.38
CA GLY A 181 -20.99 0.53 -16.17
C GLY A 181 -21.53 0.60 -14.74
N ALA A 182 -22.79 1.03 -14.58
CA ALA A 182 -23.50 0.92 -13.30
C ALA A 182 -23.47 -0.54 -12.81
N PRO A 183 -23.39 -0.80 -11.47
CA PRO A 183 -23.46 -2.16 -10.94
C PRO A 183 -24.76 -2.81 -11.42
N ALA A 184 -24.63 -3.94 -12.10
CA ALA A 184 -25.80 -4.74 -12.44
C ALA A 184 -26.50 -5.17 -11.15
N ALA A 185 -27.80 -4.90 -11.05
CA ALA A 185 -28.62 -5.36 -9.94
C ALA A 185 -28.48 -6.88 -9.78
N PRO A 186 -28.47 -7.42 -8.53
CA PRO A 186 -28.31 -8.84 -8.31
C PRO A 186 -29.49 -9.61 -8.90
N THR A 187 -29.19 -10.40 -9.92
CA THR A 187 -30.15 -11.37 -10.45
C THR A 187 -30.32 -12.50 -9.44
N PRO A 188 -31.56 -12.95 -9.14
CA PRO A 188 -31.77 -14.04 -8.21
C PRO A 188 -31.11 -15.34 -8.73
N MET A 189 -30.27 -15.96 -7.93
CA MET A 189 -29.60 -17.22 -8.28
C MET A 189 -30.58 -18.39 -8.29
N PRO A 190 -30.53 -19.25 -9.32
CA PRO A 190 -31.11 -20.58 -9.23
C PRO A 190 -30.23 -21.47 -8.36
N LYS A 191 -30.80 -22.11 -7.36
CA LYS A 191 -30.14 -23.17 -6.59
C LYS A 191 -29.90 -24.38 -7.49
N ALA A 192 -28.67 -24.59 -7.92
CA ALA A 192 -28.18 -25.87 -8.41
C ALA A 192 -26.73 -26.08 -7.97
N MET A 193 -26.47 -27.22 -7.37
CA MET A 193 -25.12 -27.67 -6.99
C MET A 193 -24.25 -27.77 -8.22
N PRO A 194 -23.00 -27.19 -8.22
CA PRO A 194 -22.13 -27.24 -9.38
C PRO A 194 -21.73 -28.70 -9.70
N PRO A 195 -21.69 -29.11 -10.95
CA PRO A 195 -21.10 -30.36 -11.36
C PRO A 195 -19.60 -30.37 -11.08
N ALA A 196 -19.02 -31.54 -10.83
CA ALA A 196 -17.61 -31.73 -10.61
C ALA A 196 -16.79 -31.13 -11.77
N PRO A 197 -15.63 -30.46 -11.51
CA PRO A 197 -14.87 -29.77 -12.54
C PRO A 197 -14.43 -30.72 -13.66
N THR A 198 -14.67 -30.30 -14.90
CA THR A 198 -14.24 -31.02 -16.09
C THR A 198 -12.71 -31.07 -16.21
N PRO A 199 -12.13 -32.01 -16.99
CA PRO A 199 -10.67 -32.02 -17.23
C PRO A 199 -10.11 -30.69 -17.74
N GLU A 200 -10.88 -29.93 -18.52
CA GLU A 200 -10.50 -28.61 -19.03
C GLU A 200 -10.48 -27.55 -17.91
N GLN A 201 -11.37 -27.63 -16.93
CA GLN A 201 -11.37 -26.76 -15.74
C GLN A 201 -10.20 -27.06 -14.80
N LYS A 202 -9.70 -28.33 -14.77
CA LYS A 202 -8.49 -28.70 -14.05
C LYS A 202 -7.22 -28.25 -14.78
N LEU A 203 -7.22 -28.14 -16.10
CA LEU A 203 -6.14 -27.58 -16.92
C LEU A 203 -6.02 -26.04 -16.76
N ALA A 204 -7.10 -25.37 -16.38
CA ALA A 204 -7.12 -23.93 -16.12
C ALA A 204 -6.63 -23.52 -14.72
N THR A 205 -5.98 -24.44 -13.98
CA THR A 205 -5.60 -24.20 -12.58
C THR A 205 -4.44 -23.20 -12.42
N SER A 206 -3.67 -22.94 -13.46
CA SER A 206 -2.65 -21.89 -13.45
C SER A 206 -2.40 -21.35 -14.87
N VAL A 207 -2.43 -20.05 -15.02
CA VAL A 207 -2.05 -19.37 -16.28
C VAL A 207 -0.58 -19.67 -16.61
N LEU A 208 0.29 -19.80 -15.61
CA LEU A 208 1.70 -20.10 -15.79
C LEU A 208 1.95 -21.52 -16.30
N ASP A 209 1.12 -22.49 -15.91
CA ASP A 209 1.29 -23.88 -16.37
C ASP A 209 1.07 -24.00 -17.88
N THR A 210 0.26 -23.12 -18.47
CA THR A 210 0.03 -23.10 -19.92
C THR A 210 1.19 -22.52 -20.73
N VAL A 211 2.05 -21.68 -20.10
CA VAL A 211 3.21 -21.03 -20.75
C VAL A 211 4.56 -21.58 -20.26
N VAL A 212 4.55 -22.63 -19.46
CA VAL A 212 5.74 -23.24 -18.83
C VAL A 212 6.87 -23.57 -19.83
N GLY A 213 6.52 -24.00 -21.02
CA GLY A 213 7.50 -24.34 -22.05
C GLY A 213 8.29 -23.11 -22.53
N GLU A 214 7.60 -22.03 -22.87
CA GLU A 214 8.24 -20.76 -23.26
C GLU A 214 8.98 -20.11 -22.09
N TYR A 215 8.41 -20.17 -20.88
CA TYR A 215 9.07 -19.69 -19.67
C TYR A 215 10.44 -20.36 -19.45
N LYS A 216 10.50 -21.68 -19.48
CA LYS A 216 11.76 -22.44 -19.33
C LYS A 216 12.78 -22.06 -20.38
N PHE A 217 12.34 -21.78 -21.60
CA PHE A 217 13.22 -21.30 -22.66
C PHE A 217 13.80 -19.91 -22.34
N TYR A 218 12.92 -18.93 -22.03
CA TYR A 218 13.36 -17.54 -21.84
C TYR A 218 14.16 -17.34 -20.53
N THR A 219 13.95 -18.13 -19.50
CA THR A 219 14.75 -18.07 -18.26
C THR A 219 16.04 -18.89 -18.30
N SER A 220 16.21 -19.75 -19.33
CA SER A 220 17.43 -20.55 -19.51
C SER A 220 18.57 -19.75 -20.13
N ASP A 221 19.80 -20.26 -19.96
CA ASP A 221 20.99 -19.71 -20.61
C ASP A 221 20.99 -19.85 -22.14
N ARG A 222 20.06 -20.63 -22.69
CA ARG A 222 19.83 -20.77 -24.13
C ARG A 222 19.06 -19.60 -24.73
N SER A 223 18.40 -18.80 -23.93
CA SER A 223 17.71 -17.59 -24.36
C SER A 223 18.72 -16.49 -24.71
N ASN A 224 18.33 -15.59 -25.62
CA ASN A 224 19.13 -14.40 -25.95
C ASN A 224 18.93 -13.24 -24.96
N LEU A 225 18.32 -13.51 -23.79
CA LEU A 225 18.09 -12.52 -22.77
C LEU A 225 19.34 -12.32 -21.92
N SER A 226 19.58 -11.08 -21.48
CA SER A 226 20.61 -10.79 -20.47
C SER A 226 20.27 -11.47 -19.13
N ALA A 227 21.28 -11.67 -18.27
CA ALA A 227 21.05 -12.21 -16.93
C ALA A 227 20.05 -11.36 -16.13
N GLY A 228 20.12 -10.02 -16.25
CA GLY A 228 19.18 -9.11 -15.60
C GLY A 228 17.75 -9.25 -16.13
N SER A 229 17.58 -9.41 -17.44
CA SER A 229 16.26 -9.64 -18.05
C SER A 229 15.67 -11.00 -17.69
N ARG A 230 16.51 -12.04 -17.58
CA ARG A 230 16.07 -13.35 -17.09
C ARG A 230 15.60 -13.31 -15.64
N SER A 231 16.34 -12.58 -14.77
CA SER A 231 15.93 -12.37 -13.37
C SER A 231 14.60 -11.61 -13.30
N LYS A 232 14.45 -10.49 -14.01
CA LYS A 232 13.19 -9.73 -14.06
C LYS A 232 12.00 -10.57 -14.52
N LEU A 233 12.22 -11.43 -15.52
CA LEU A 233 11.18 -12.34 -15.99
C LEU A 233 10.84 -13.40 -14.95
N ALA A 234 11.83 -13.97 -14.27
CA ALA A 234 11.63 -14.93 -13.20
C ALA A 234 10.84 -14.27 -12.04
N ASP A 235 11.27 -13.11 -11.57
CA ASP A 235 10.60 -12.36 -10.49
C ASP A 235 9.15 -12.03 -10.82
N HIS A 236 8.88 -11.63 -12.08
CA HIS A 236 7.53 -11.34 -12.56
C HIS A 236 6.63 -12.57 -12.54
N LEU A 237 7.13 -13.70 -13.01
CA LEU A 237 6.38 -14.95 -13.05
C LEU A 237 6.21 -15.57 -11.66
N ASP A 238 7.20 -15.41 -10.78
CA ASP A 238 7.08 -15.81 -9.38
C ASP A 238 6.03 -14.95 -8.64
N ALA A 239 5.94 -13.66 -8.94
CA ALA A 239 4.88 -12.80 -8.41
C ALA A 239 3.49 -13.26 -8.88
N ILE A 240 3.33 -13.63 -10.15
CA ILE A 240 2.08 -14.21 -10.69
C ILE A 240 1.78 -15.55 -9.99
N ARG A 241 2.77 -16.43 -9.83
CA ARG A 241 2.59 -17.72 -9.14
C ARG A 241 2.20 -17.56 -7.67
N GLN A 242 2.83 -16.62 -6.97
CA GLN A 242 2.44 -16.31 -5.58
C GLN A 242 1.01 -15.77 -5.50
N LEU A 243 0.59 -14.96 -6.47
CA LEU A 243 -0.77 -14.47 -6.58
C LEU A 243 -1.75 -15.62 -6.86
N GLU A 244 -1.43 -16.49 -7.85
CA GLU A 244 -2.23 -17.69 -8.15
C GLU A 244 -2.38 -18.60 -6.93
N ASN A 245 -1.29 -18.87 -6.20
CA ASN A 245 -1.33 -19.73 -5.00
C ASN A 245 -2.13 -19.10 -3.85
N ARG A 246 -2.14 -17.78 -3.71
CA ARG A 246 -2.99 -17.07 -2.74
C ARG A 246 -4.47 -17.08 -3.14
N VAL A 247 -4.73 -17.17 -4.44
CA VAL A 247 -6.07 -17.20 -5.02
C VAL A 247 -6.57 -18.65 -5.21
N ALA A 248 -5.68 -19.63 -5.37
CA ALA A 248 -6.02 -21.04 -5.63
C ALA A 248 -6.75 -21.76 -4.50
N GLY A 249 -6.95 -21.10 -3.35
CA GLY A 249 -8.00 -21.55 -2.41
C GLY A 249 -9.42 -21.35 -2.97
N VAL A 250 -9.59 -20.85 -4.21
CA VAL A 250 -10.89 -20.48 -4.78
C VAL A 250 -10.97 -20.71 -6.27
N SER A 251 -12.07 -21.34 -6.66
CA SER A 251 -12.48 -21.66 -8.02
C SER A 251 -12.71 -20.44 -8.91
N LEU A 252 -12.20 -20.52 -10.14
CA LEU A 252 -12.34 -19.52 -11.19
C LEU A 252 -13.76 -19.53 -11.79
N VAL A 253 -14.38 -18.37 -11.95
CA VAL A 253 -15.41 -18.13 -12.98
C VAL A 253 -15.35 -16.66 -13.45
N GLY A 254 -15.28 -16.45 -14.76
CA GLY A 254 -15.75 -15.26 -15.43
C GLY A 254 -14.76 -14.47 -16.25
N GLN A 255 -14.85 -14.63 -17.54
CA GLN A 255 -14.24 -13.81 -18.60
C GLN A 255 -14.87 -12.42 -18.67
N ASN A 256 -14.06 -11.39 -18.85
CA ASN A 256 -14.09 -10.38 -19.92
C ASN A 256 -13.31 -9.12 -19.51
N GLY A 257 -12.39 -8.76 -20.38
CA GLY A 257 -11.39 -7.73 -20.15
C GLY A 257 -11.92 -6.31 -20.15
N GLY A 258 -11.40 -5.52 -19.25
CA GLY A 258 -11.43 -4.06 -19.24
C GLY A 258 -10.01 -3.51 -19.28
N ALA A 259 -9.85 -2.34 -19.86
CA ALA A 259 -8.60 -1.77 -20.31
C ALA A 259 -7.55 -1.55 -19.19
N ALA A 260 -6.76 -2.56 -18.92
CA ALA A 260 -5.43 -2.37 -18.34
C ALA A 260 -4.49 -1.88 -19.46
N GLY A 261 -3.63 -0.92 -19.17
CA GLY A 261 -2.65 -0.41 -20.14
C GLY A 261 -1.87 -1.57 -20.78
N ALA A 262 -1.48 -1.41 -22.04
CA ALA A 262 -0.86 -2.45 -22.85
C ALA A 262 0.38 -3.02 -22.13
N GLY A 263 0.24 -4.19 -21.50
CA GLY A 263 1.33 -4.88 -20.80
C GLY A 263 0.96 -5.50 -19.44
N CYS A 264 -0.22 -5.22 -18.90
CA CYS A 264 -0.67 -5.81 -17.62
C CYS A 264 -1.73 -6.88 -17.84
N THR A 265 -1.52 -8.04 -17.23
CA THR A 265 -2.53 -9.10 -17.17
C THR A 265 -3.46 -8.86 -16.00
N THR A 266 -4.77 -9.01 -16.22
CA THR A 266 -5.75 -9.01 -15.15
C THR A 266 -5.48 -10.19 -14.21
N PRO A 267 -5.30 -9.98 -12.88
CA PRO A 267 -5.16 -11.08 -11.93
C PRO A 267 -6.48 -11.84 -11.79
N ALA A 268 -6.42 -12.99 -11.12
CA ALA A 268 -7.64 -13.69 -10.72
C ALA A 268 -8.41 -12.88 -9.67
N ALA A 269 -9.75 -12.99 -9.70
CA ALA A 269 -10.59 -12.32 -8.71
C ALA A 269 -10.30 -12.84 -7.30
N PRO A 270 -10.38 -11.96 -6.27
CA PRO A 270 -10.18 -12.37 -4.89
C PRO A 270 -11.18 -13.44 -4.44
N ALA A 271 -10.74 -14.29 -3.51
CA ALA A 271 -11.55 -15.30 -2.89
C ALA A 271 -12.82 -14.72 -2.23
N PRO A 272 -13.96 -15.39 -2.29
CA PRO A 272 -15.09 -15.07 -1.43
C PRO A 272 -14.73 -15.31 0.04
N GLY A 273 -15.41 -14.62 0.95
CA GLY A 273 -15.23 -14.80 2.40
C GLY A 273 -14.00 -14.11 2.98
N LEU A 274 -13.34 -13.20 2.24
CA LEU A 274 -12.38 -12.29 2.81
C LEU A 274 -13.08 -11.27 3.71
N TYR A 275 -12.37 -10.81 4.75
CA TYR A 275 -12.87 -9.76 5.62
C TYR A 275 -13.15 -8.49 4.82
N VAL A 276 -14.28 -7.89 5.09
CA VAL A 276 -14.68 -6.57 4.60
C VAL A 276 -15.10 -5.76 5.81
N ALA A 277 -14.65 -4.52 5.88
CA ALA A 277 -14.99 -3.64 6.99
C ALA A 277 -16.51 -3.42 7.06
N THR A 278 -17.06 -3.52 8.26
CA THR A 278 -18.45 -3.14 8.53
C THR A 278 -18.47 -1.69 9.02
N HIS A 279 -19.20 -0.84 8.32
CA HIS A 279 -19.21 0.60 8.61
C HIS A 279 -20.33 0.97 9.56
N HIS A 280 -19.99 1.78 10.57
CA HIS A 280 -20.95 2.35 11.51
C HIS A 280 -20.74 3.85 11.69
N ASN A 281 -21.83 4.58 11.84
CA ASN A 281 -21.80 5.95 12.35
C ASN A 281 -22.02 5.89 13.87
N GLY A 282 -21.15 6.52 14.64
CA GLY A 282 -21.29 6.63 16.09
C GLY A 282 -20.26 5.87 16.93
N ALA A 283 -20.55 5.75 18.22
CA ALA A 283 -19.60 5.28 19.25
C ALA A 283 -19.57 3.75 19.46
N ASP A 284 -20.28 2.99 18.65
CA ASP A 284 -20.36 1.53 18.85
C ASP A 284 -19.03 0.84 18.60
N SER A 285 -18.78 -0.22 19.38
CA SER A 285 -17.58 -1.06 19.20
C SER A 285 -17.58 -1.71 17.83
N GLY A 286 -16.41 -1.79 17.21
CA GLY A 286 -16.18 -2.27 15.87
C GLY A 286 -16.44 -3.74 15.61
N GLY A 287 -16.98 -4.46 16.55
CA GLY A 287 -17.16 -5.89 16.44
C GLY A 287 -15.84 -6.69 16.53
N ASN A 288 -15.99 -8.00 16.58
CA ASN A 288 -14.86 -8.93 16.68
C ASN A 288 -14.34 -9.29 15.30
N VAL A 289 -13.04 -9.18 15.10
CA VAL A 289 -12.36 -9.52 13.86
C VAL A 289 -11.25 -10.52 14.14
N VAL A 290 -11.24 -11.63 13.42
CA VAL A 290 -10.13 -12.58 13.50
C VAL A 290 -8.88 -11.92 12.90
N ALA A 291 -7.82 -11.79 13.68
CA ALA A 291 -6.60 -11.06 13.29
C ALA A 291 -5.99 -11.58 11.98
N THR A 292 -5.92 -12.91 11.83
CA THR A 292 -5.37 -13.54 10.61
C THR A 292 -6.23 -13.27 9.38
N ASP A 293 -7.55 -13.15 9.52
CA ASP A 293 -8.46 -12.85 8.41
C ASP A 293 -8.35 -11.39 7.99
N PHE A 294 -8.22 -10.47 8.95
CA PHE A 294 -7.96 -9.07 8.69
C PHE A 294 -6.65 -8.89 7.90
N ILE A 295 -5.55 -9.45 8.40
CA ILE A 295 -4.23 -9.36 7.76
C ILE A 295 -4.27 -9.99 6.36
N ARG A 296 -4.88 -11.17 6.21
CA ARG A 296 -5.01 -11.85 4.92
C ARG A 296 -5.74 -10.98 3.89
N SER A 297 -6.88 -10.41 4.28
CA SER A 297 -7.67 -9.56 3.40
C SER A 297 -6.95 -8.27 3.02
N PHE A 298 -6.27 -7.65 3.99
CA PHE A 298 -5.45 -6.47 3.74
C PHE A 298 -4.29 -6.77 2.76
N LYS A 299 -3.61 -7.91 2.94
CA LYS A 299 -2.52 -8.33 2.04
C LYS A 299 -3.02 -8.55 0.61
N VAL A 300 -4.21 -9.14 0.42
CA VAL A 300 -4.82 -9.28 -0.92
C VAL A 300 -5.10 -7.91 -1.53
N MET A 301 -5.64 -6.97 -0.76
CA MET A 301 -5.85 -5.59 -1.25
C MET A 301 -4.53 -4.91 -1.60
N ALA A 302 -3.49 -5.07 -0.79
CA ALA A 302 -2.17 -4.53 -1.05
C ALA A 302 -1.52 -5.10 -2.31
N ASP A 303 -1.70 -6.40 -2.58
CA ASP A 303 -1.24 -7.04 -3.82
C ASP A 303 -1.95 -6.44 -5.05
N LEU A 304 -3.28 -6.30 -5.02
CA LEU A 304 -4.06 -5.68 -6.09
C LEU A 304 -3.67 -4.22 -6.34
N TRP A 305 -3.52 -3.47 -5.26
CA TRP A 305 -3.15 -2.06 -5.29
C TRP A 305 -1.74 -1.86 -5.87
N THR A 306 -0.76 -2.64 -5.42
CA THR A 306 0.61 -2.58 -5.94
C THR A 306 0.69 -3.05 -7.39
N MET A 307 -0.09 -4.07 -7.77
CA MET A 307 -0.20 -4.47 -9.17
C MET A 307 -0.73 -3.34 -10.03
N ALA A 308 -1.77 -2.62 -9.59
CA ALA A 308 -2.31 -1.47 -10.29
C ALA A 308 -1.28 -0.32 -10.42
N VAL A 309 -0.45 -0.09 -9.40
CA VAL A 309 0.71 0.83 -9.46
C VAL A 309 1.72 0.36 -10.50
N THR A 310 2.05 -0.93 -10.52
CA THR A 310 3.00 -1.53 -11.47
C THR A 310 2.46 -1.43 -12.91
N CYS A 311 1.16 -1.51 -13.08
CA CYS A 311 0.45 -1.33 -14.35
C CYS A 311 0.27 0.14 -14.74
N ASP A 312 0.78 1.08 -13.96
CA ASP A 312 0.63 2.52 -14.16
C ASP A 312 -0.84 2.98 -14.26
N LEU A 313 -1.74 2.31 -13.53
CA LEU A 313 -3.14 2.73 -13.46
C LEU A 313 -3.32 3.98 -12.62
N PHE A 314 -2.45 4.18 -11.64
CA PHE A 314 -2.33 5.42 -10.85
C PHE A 314 -0.90 5.56 -10.31
N ARG A 315 -0.54 6.78 -9.95
CA ARG A 315 0.79 7.16 -9.43
C ARG A 315 0.72 7.83 -8.06
N PHE A 316 -0.49 8.16 -7.61
CA PHE A 316 -0.74 8.82 -6.33
C PHE A 316 -1.85 8.07 -5.61
N GLY A 317 -1.69 7.89 -4.31
CA GLY A 317 -2.66 7.12 -3.56
C GLY A 317 -2.38 7.08 -2.07
N PHE A 318 -3.28 6.42 -1.35
CA PHE A 318 -3.11 6.23 0.07
C PHE A 318 -3.63 4.87 0.54
N THR A 319 -3.12 4.42 1.67
CA THR A 319 -3.63 3.24 2.35
C THR A 319 -4.00 3.55 3.79
N VAL A 320 -5.06 2.92 4.28
CA VAL A 320 -5.55 3.08 5.65
C VAL A 320 -5.69 1.70 6.26
N VAL A 321 -4.88 1.40 7.27
CA VAL A 321 -4.96 0.10 7.96
C VAL A 321 -6.08 0.12 8.99
N CYS A 322 -6.21 1.22 9.70
CA CYS A 322 -7.22 1.47 10.71
C CYS A 322 -7.52 2.97 10.67
N CYS A 323 -8.75 3.38 10.84
CA CYS A 323 -9.05 4.81 10.95
C CYS A 323 -8.79 5.32 12.37
N ALA A 324 -8.66 6.63 12.49
CA ALA A 324 -8.50 7.25 13.79
C ALA A 324 -9.73 7.06 14.67
N GLY A 325 -9.55 6.44 15.83
CA GLY A 325 -10.62 6.16 16.78
C GLY A 325 -11.47 4.94 16.45
N ASP A 326 -11.00 4.07 15.55
CA ASP A 326 -11.63 2.77 15.32
C ASP A 326 -11.58 1.91 16.57
N GLY A 327 -12.70 1.24 16.87
CA GLY A 327 -12.87 0.34 18.00
C GLY A 327 -12.93 -1.12 17.56
N LEU A 328 -11.93 -1.61 16.85
CA LEU A 328 -11.83 -3.01 16.46
C LEU A 328 -11.38 -3.87 17.63
N THR A 329 -12.06 -5.00 17.86
CA THR A 329 -11.62 -6.04 18.78
C THR A 329 -11.05 -7.19 17.97
N PHE A 330 -9.74 -7.34 17.99
CA PHE A 330 -9.10 -8.48 17.35
C PHE A 330 -9.20 -9.73 18.22
N THR A 331 -9.37 -10.88 17.57
CA THR A 331 -9.48 -12.18 18.25
C THR A 331 -8.50 -13.20 17.68
N GLY A 332 -8.17 -14.18 18.52
CA GLY A 332 -7.35 -15.33 18.15
C GLY A 332 -5.86 -15.12 18.32
N PRO A 333 -5.08 -16.19 18.05
CA PRO A 333 -3.63 -16.17 18.20
C PRO A 333 -2.97 -15.30 17.15
N TYR A 334 -1.96 -14.54 17.60
CA TYR A 334 -1.15 -13.69 16.74
C TYR A 334 0.32 -13.69 17.20
N THR A 335 1.26 -13.52 16.29
CA THR A 335 2.69 -13.51 16.64
C THR A 335 3.24 -12.08 16.64
N VAL A 336 3.68 -11.62 17.80
CA VAL A 336 4.34 -10.32 17.98
C VAL A 336 5.81 -10.56 18.30
N ALA A 337 6.71 -10.09 17.45
CA ALA A 337 8.17 -10.22 17.66
C ALA A 337 8.63 -11.64 18.06
N GLY A 338 8.03 -12.66 17.46
CA GLY A 338 8.36 -14.07 17.72
C GLY A 338 7.61 -14.72 18.89
N GLN A 339 6.75 -13.99 19.61
CA GLN A 339 5.92 -14.51 20.68
C GLN A 339 4.46 -14.62 20.24
N THR A 340 3.86 -15.78 20.43
CA THR A 340 2.42 -15.96 20.18
C THR A 340 1.61 -15.40 21.36
N VAL A 341 0.69 -14.49 21.06
CA VAL A 341 -0.22 -13.86 22.02
C VAL A 341 -1.66 -14.13 21.60
N ASP A 342 -2.61 -14.07 22.53
CA ASP A 342 -4.03 -14.10 22.21
C ASP A 342 -4.61 -12.69 22.22
N LEU A 343 -4.88 -12.16 21.03
CA LEU A 343 -5.41 -10.81 20.87
C LEU A 343 -6.79 -10.60 21.49
N THR A 344 -7.54 -11.68 21.74
CA THR A 344 -8.83 -11.60 22.44
C THR A 344 -8.69 -10.92 23.81
N THR A 345 -7.54 -11.06 24.46
CA THR A 345 -7.28 -10.46 25.77
C THR A 345 -6.91 -8.98 25.71
N ALA A 346 -6.54 -8.47 24.52
CA ALA A 346 -6.12 -7.09 24.36
C ALA A 346 -7.27 -6.07 24.40
N GLY A 347 -8.50 -6.55 24.16
CA GLY A 347 -9.66 -5.68 24.09
C GLY A 347 -9.75 -4.89 22.78
N GLU A 348 -10.59 -3.88 22.80
CA GLU A 348 -10.82 -2.99 21.67
C GLU A 348 -9.65 -2.02 21.46
N THR A 349 -9.26 -1.78 20.23
CA THR A 349 -8.08 -0.94 19.87
C THR A 349 -8.15 0.47 20.45
N HIS A 350 -9.29 1.15 20.32
CA HIS A 350 -9.46 2.50 20.84
C HIS A 350 -9.56 2.53 22.36
N GLY A 351 -10.29 1.57 22.97
CA GLY A 351 -10.35 1.40 24.41
C GLY A 351 -9.00 1.14 25.05
N THR A 352 -8.13 0.38 24.38
CA THR A 352 -6.75 0.14 24.82
C THR A 352 -5.93 1.43 24.86
N ASN A 353 -6.13 2.33 23.87
CA ASN A 353 -5.48 3.66 23.89
C ASN A 353 -5.93 4.49 25.09
N HIS A 354 -7.22 4.51 25.38
CA HIS A 354 -7.74 5.19 26.59
C HIS A 354 -7.19 4.58 27.88
N ALA A 355 -7.12 3.25 27.96
CA ALA A 355 -6.58 2.55 29.12
C ALA A 355 -5.10 2.83 29.39
N MET A 356 -4.30 3.14 28.35
CA MET A 356 -2.92 3.59 28.53
C MET A 356 -2.84 5.00 29.15
N GLY A 357 -3.82 5.84 28.86
CA GLY A 357 -3.78 7.26 29.22
C GLY A 357 -2.70 8.03 28.47
N ASP A 358 -2.53 9.29 28.85
CA ASP A 358 -1.61 10.22 28.17
C ASP A 358 -0.12 9.98 28.53
N ASN A 359 0.13 9.35 29.67
CA ASN A 359 1.47 9.02 30.16
C ASN A 359 1.52 7.53 30.54
N PRO A 360 1.65 6.62 29.57
CA PRO A 360 1.62 5.19 29.84
C PRO A 360 2.77 4.75 30.73
N THR A 361 2.47 3.86 31.66
CA THR A 361 3.49 3.27 32.54
C THR A 361 4.26 2.18 31.78
N PRO A 362 5.62 2.20 31.79
CA PRO A 362 6.41 1.12 31.22
C PRO A 362 6.02 -0.24 31.82
N GLY A 363 5.79 -1.25 30.97
CA GLY A 363 5.41 -2.59 31.39
C GLY A 363 3.94 -2.77 31.79
N SER A 364 3.10 -1.73 31.68
CA SER A 364 1.66 -1.87 31.93
C SER A 364 0.99 -2.78 30.90
N VAL A 365 -0.06 -3.49 31.32
CA VAL A 365 -0.85 -4.38 30.45
C VAL A 365 -1.46 -3.59 29.28
N ALA A 366 -1.96 -2.39 29.53
CA ALA A 366 -2.54 -1.55 28.48
C ALA A 366 -1.50 -1.15 27.40
N LEU A 367 -0.27 -0.80 27.81
CA LEU A 367 0.82 -0.51 26.87
C LEU A 367 1.22 -1.76 26.08
N MET A 368 1.28 -2.92 26.73
CA MET A 368 1.57 -4.19 26.06
C MET A 368 0.51 -4.53 25.01
N HIS A 369 -0.77 -4.44 25.34
CA HIS A 369 -1.88 -4.69 24.44
C HIS A 369 -1.89 -3.71 23.25
N ASN A 370 -1.65 -2.41 23.50
CA ASN A 370 -1.48 -1.44 22.44
C ASN A 370 -0.30 -1.84 21.53
N GLY A 371 0.80 -2.33 22.08
CA GLY A 371 1.94 -2.82 21.32
C GLY A 371 1.58 -3.97 20.37
N TRP A 372 0.67 -4.87 20.77
CA TRP A 372 0.19 -5.95 19.90
C TRP A 372 -0.64 -5.41 18.72
N HIS A 373 -1.54 -4.46 18.98
CA HIS A 373 -2.30 -3.78 17.93
C HIS A 373 -1.39 -2.99 16.99
N THR A 374 -0.45 -2.23 17.53
CA THR A 374 0.55 -1.47 16.76
C THR A 374 1.35 -2.39 15.84
N HIS A 375 1.82 -3.55 16.35
CA HIS A 375 2.56 -4.53 15.55
C HIS A 375 1.71 -5.06 14.39
N LEU A 376 0.46 -5.44 14.64
CA LEU A 376 -0.47 -5.94 13.62
C LEU A 376 -0.68 -4.90 12.50
N PHE A 377 -0.92 -3.65 12.88
CA PHE A 377 -1.12 -2.58 11.92
C PHE A 377 0.14 -2.27 11.11
N LEU A 378 1.30 -2.27 11.78
CA LEU A 378 2.58 -2.08 11.11
C LEU A 378 2.95 -3.28 10.21
N GLU A 379 2.51 -4.50 10.51
CA GLU A 379 2.65 -5.63 9.59
C GLU A 379 1.89 -5.38 8.28
N CYS A 380 0.68 -4.83 8.36
CA CYS A 380 -0.09 -4.43 7.18
C CYS A 380 0.60 -3.31 6.39
N CYS A 381 1.04 -2.25 7.07
CA CYS A 381 1.77 -1.14 6.45
C CYS A 381 3.07 -1.61 5.78
N SER A 382 3.85 -2.43 6.48
CA SER A 382 5.11 -2.97 5.98
C SER A 382 4.91 -3.85 4.76
N TYR A 383 3.81 -4.59 4.71
CA TYR A 383 3.49 -5.41 3.56
C TYR A 383 3.28 -4.59 2.28
N VAL A 384 2.59 -3.44 2.35
CA VAL A 384 2.48 -2.52 1.20
C VAL A 384 3.87 -2.07 0.73
N MET A 385 4.72 -1.65 1.66
CA MET A 385 6.09 -1.23 1.34
C MET A 385 6.91 -2.36 0.75
N GLN A 386 6.78 -3.60 1.26
CA GLN A 386 7.43 -4.79 0.69
C GLN A 386 7.01 -5.06 -0.75
N GLN A 387 5.72 -4.92 -1.07
CA GLN A 387 5.26 -5.13 -2.44
C GLN A 387 5.81 -4.06 -3.40
N LEU A 388 5.87 -2.80 -2.98
CA LEU A 388 6.52 -1.74 -3.77
C LEU A 388 8.03 -1.97 -3.94
N ASP A 389 8.68 -2.56 -2.93
CA ASP A 389 10.11 -2.86 -2.94
C ASP A 389 10.51 -4.07 -3.80
N LYS A 390 9.58 -4.97 -4.07
CA LYS A 390 9.81 -6.13 -4.96
C LYS A 390 9.87 -5.76 -6.44
N VAL A 391 9.33 -4.61 -6.83
CA VAL A 391 9.20 -4.23 -8.25
C VAL A 391 10.36 -3.34 -8.64
N THR A 392 11.29 -3.88 -9.45
CA THR A 392 12.45 -3.14 -9.97
C THR A 392 12.08 -2.39 -11.25
N GLU A 393 12.42 -1.11 -11.30
CA GLU A 393 12.22 -0.26 -12.48
C GLU A 393 13.43 -0.25 -13.41
N SER A 394 13.29 0.38 -14.58
CA SER A 394 14.31 0.40 -15.63
C SER A 394 15.65 1.03 -15.21
N ASN A 395 15.66 1.84 -14.16
CA ASN A 395 16.86 2.45 -13.59
C ASN A 395 17.59 1.56 -12.57
N GLY A 396 17.10 0.33 -12.34
CA GLY A 396 17.68 -0.64 -11.41
C GLY A 396 17.29 -0.42 -9.94
N LYS A 397 16.47 0.59 -9.64
CA LYS A 397 15.91 0.85 -8.32
C LYS A 397 14.48 0.32 -8.22
N THR A 398 14.01 0.08 -7.01
CA THR A 398 12.64 -0.39 -6.79
C THR A 398 11.62 0.76 -6.90
N ILE A 399 10.31 0.42 -7.01
CA ILE A 399 9.25 1.43 -6.92
C ILE A 399 9.32 2.15 -5.56
N LEU A 400 9.62 1.43 -4.47
CA LEU A 400 9.79 2.03 -3.14
C LEU A 400 10.94 3.05 -3.13
N ASP A 401 12.09 2.71 -3.71
CA ASP A 401 13.27 3.60 -3.76
C ASP A 401 13.01 4.88 -4.57
N ASN A 402 12.22 4.77 -5.65
CA ASN A 402 11.95 5.89 -6.56
C ASN A 402 10.74 6.75 -6.18
N SER A 403 9.82 6.22 -5.35
CA SER A 403 8.59 6.90 -4.96
C SER A 403 8.74 7.65 -3.64
N PHE A 404 8.00 8.74 -3.47
CA PHE A 404 7.78 9.32 -2.16
C PHE A 404 6.72 8.50 -1.42
N VAL A 405 7.15 7.68 -0.47
CA VAL A 405 6.25 6.89 0.40
C VAL A 405 6.34 7.44 1.81
N LEU A 406 5.22 7.90 2.34
CA LEU A 406 5.13 8.47 3.67
C LEU A 406 4.23 7.61 4.55
N LEU A 407 4.85 6.86 5.48
CA LEU A 407 4.17 6.20 6.57
C LEU A 407 3.91 7.23 7.66
N GLY A 408 2.69 7.34 8.14
CA GLY A 408 2.34 8.28 9.20
C GLY A 408 1.22 7.76 10.08
N THR A 409 1.18 8.31 11.29
CA THR A 409 0.10 8.06 12.26
C THR A 409 -0.49 9.39 12.71
N ASP A 410 -1.64 9.33 13.37
CA ASP A 410 -2.31 10.52 13.88
C ASP A 410 -1.74 11.03 15.20
N LEU A 411 -1.49 10.12 16.14
CA LEU A 411 -1.19 10.44 17.52
C LEU A 411 0.09 9.72 17.99
N GLY A 412 0.66 10.20 19.08
CA GLY A 412 1.71 9.48 19.80
C GLY A 412 1.10 8.56 20.87
N THR A 413 0.23 9.08 21.73
CA THR A 413 -0.36 8.33 22.86
C THR A 413 -1.77 8.85 23.12
N ASN A 414 -2.75 7.97 23.29
CA ASN A 414 -4.14 8.33 23.55
C ASN A 414 -4.64 9.42 22.57
N HIS A 415 -5.00 10.61 23.04
CA HIS A 415 -5.45 11.72 22.20
C HIS A 415 -4.39 12.81 22.00
N ILE A 416 -3.13 12.52 22.33
CA ILE A 416 -2.04 13.51 22.32
C ILE A 416 -1.17 13.35 21.06
N GLY A 417 -0.98 14.45 20.35
CA GLY A 417 -0.11 14.55 19.16
C GLY A 417 1.39 14.68 19.49
N ARG A 418 1.84 14.32 20.71
CA ARG A 418 3.25 14.36 21.08
C ARG A 418 3.98 13.10 20.62
N SER A 419 5.17 13.28 20.07
CA SER A 419 6.02 12.18 19.58
C SER A 419 5.31 11.31 18.53
N VAL A 420 4.66 11.94 17.56
CA VAL A 420 4.05 11.23 16.43
C VAL A 420 5.14 10.59 15.59
N PHE A 421 4.92 9.35 15.16
CA PHE A 421 5.89 8.55 14.42
C PHE A 421 5.64 8.62 12.91
N TYR A 422 6.72 8.86 12.16
CA TYR A 422 6.68 8.87 10.70
C TYR A 422 7.83 8.07 10.08
N GLY A 423 7.62 7.60 8.85
CA GLY A 423 8.65 7.00 8.02
C GLY A 423 8.57 7.55 6.60
N VAL A 424 9.69 7.97 6.01
CA VAL A 424 9.74 8.44 4.63
C VAL A 424 10.75 7.62 3.84
N SER A 425 10.37 7.17 2.62
CA SER A 425 11.26 6.45 1.71
C SER A 425 12.36 7.35 1.15
N GLN A 426 13.36 6.76 0.51
CA GLN A 426 14.46 7.52 -0.10
C GLN A 426 14.01 8.48 -1.21
N ALA A 427 12.87 8.26 -1.85
CA ALA A 427 12.32 9.10 -2.92
C ALA A 427 13.37 9.50 -3.98
N GLY A 428 14.04 8.50 -4.53
CA GLY A 428 15.11 8.72 -5.52
C GLY A 428 16.45 9.20 -4.94
N GLY A 429 16.62 9.14 -3.62
CA GLY A 429 17.84 9.58 -2.91
C GLY A 429 17.71 10.97 -2.28
N LYS A 430 16.48 11.46 -2.10
CA LYS A 430 16.19 12.73 -1.43
C LYS A 430 16.27 12.64 0.10
N PHE A 431 16.10 11.44 0.64
CA PHE A 431 16.10 11.17 2.08
C PHE A 431 17.11 10.08 2.42
N LYS A 432 17.80 10.25 3.55
CA LYS A 432 18.78 9.31 4.09
C LYS A 432 18.08 8.29 4.98
N PRO A 433 18.21 6.99 4.74
CA PRO A 433 17.69 5.97 5.64
C PRO A 433 18.28 6.09 7.05
N GLY A 434 17.51 5.67 8.03
CA GLY A 434 17.95 5.65 9.43
C GLY A 434 16.82 5.94 10.42
N LEU A 435 17.18 6.05 11.70
CA LEU A 435 16.26 6.43 12.77
C LEU A 435 16.70 7.78 13.33
N TYR A 436 15.79 8.74 13.35
CA TYR A 436 16.07 10.13 13.68
C TYR A 436 15.19 10.62 14.82
N ASP A 437 15.82 11.21 15.82
CA ASP A 437 15.15 12.03 16.82
C ASP A 437 15.07 13.46 16.28
N VAL A 438 13.86 13.92 16.07
CA VAL A 438 13.62 15.27 15.53
C VAL A 438 12.80 16.08 16.54
N GLN A 439 12.94 17.39 16.45
CA GLN A 439 12.15 18.34 17.25
C GLN A 439 11.51 19.36 16.30
N GLY A 440 10.20 19.45 16.33
CA GLY A 440 9.43 20.38 15.53
C GLY A 440 8.00 19.89 15.32
N SER A 441 7.21 20.75 14.71
CA SER A 441 5.82 20.44 14.41
C SER A 441 5.68 19.52 13.19
N LEU A 442 4.51 18.91 13.06
CA LEU A 442 4.14 18.17 11.85
C LEU A 442 4.21 19.05 10.59
N LEU A 443 3.90 20.35 10.72
CA LEU A 443 4.03 21.30 9.62
C LEU A 443 5.51 21.49 9.22
N ASP A 444 6.43 21.59 10.19
CA ASP A 444 7.87 21.72 9.94
C ASP A 444 8.41 20.46 9.27
N PHE A 445 7.97 19.27 9.70
CA PHE A 445 8.35 18.00 9.11
C PHE A 445 7.90 17.91 7.64
N LEU A 446 6.60 18.12 7.37
CA LEU A 446 6.10 18.07 6.00
C LEU A 446 6.66 19.20 5.13
N GLY A 447 6.88 20.39 5.69
CA GLY A 447 7.58 21.50 5.04
C GLY A 447 9.01 21.12 4.63
N SER A 448 9.73 20.41 5.50
CA SER A 448 11.08 19.90 5.22
C SER A 448 11.07 18.80 4.13
N CYS A 449 10.08 17.92 4.16
CA CYS A 449 9.88 16.94 3.08
C CYS A 449 9.61 17.63 1.73
N LYS A 450 8.77 18.67 1.71
CA LYS A 450 8.50 19.47 0.50
C LYS A 450 9.78 20.13 -0.04
N ALA A 451 10.57 20.75 0.83
CA ALA A 451 11.85 21.35 0.46
C ALA A 451 12.79 20.32 -0.19
N ALA A 452 12.95 19.14 0.41
CA ALA A 452 13.76 18.05 -0.12
C ALA A 452 13.26 17.55 -1.49
N MET A 453 11.94 17.54 -1.70
CA MET A 453 11.31 17.18 -2.99
C MET A 453 11.38 18.30 -4.04
N GLY A 454 11.91 19.48 -3.71
CA GLY A 454 12.03 20.63 -4.62
C GLY A 454 10.74 21.42 -4.81
N LEU A 455 9.77 21.27 -3.90
CA LEU A 455 8.48 21.98 -3.94
C LEU A 455 8.56 23.41 -3.38
N GLY A 456 9.74 23.86 -3.02
CA GLY A 456 10.00 25.18 -2.44
C GLY A 456 10.18 25.15 -0.92
N GLY A 457 10.60 26.29 -0.36
CA GLY A 457 10.92 26.41 1.05
C GLY A 457 12.34 25.90 1.40
N MET A 458 12.62 25.87 2.69
CA MET A 458 13.85 25.32 3.27
C MET A 458 13.47 24.33 4.39
N PRO A 459 14.31 23.30 4.64
CA PRO A 459 14.09 22.44 5.80
C PRO A 459 14.08 23.24 7.10
N ALA A 460 13.15 22.92 7.98
CA ALA A 460 13.09 23.55 9.29
C ALA A 460 14.30 23.18 10.15
N ALA A 461 14.66 24.05 11.09
CA ALA A 461 15.70 23.77 12.06
C ALA A 461 15.39 22.47 12.81
N GLY A 462 16.39 21.59 12.95
CA GLY A 462 16.22 20.26 13.57
C GLY A 462 15.57 19.19 12.68
N MET A 463 15.18 19.56 11.45
CA MET A 463 14.54 18.63 10.48
C MET A 463 15.44 18.34 9.25
N SER A 464 16.71 18.72 9.25
CA SER A 464 17.60 18.53 8.08
C SER A 464 18.37 17.21 8.12
N GLY A 465 18.52 16.56 9.25
CA GLY A 465 19.40 15.40 9.42
C GLY A 465 19.07 14.20 8.53
N PHE A 466 17.81 13.98 8.22
CA PHE A 466 17.32 12.90 7.37
C PHE A 466 17.23 13.27 5.87
N ILE A 467 17.51 14.50 5.50
CA ILE A 467 17.54 14.98 4.10
C ILE A 467 18.91 14.71 3.50
N ALA A 468 18.97 14.23 2.25
CA ALA A 468 20.19 13.85 1.55
C ALA A 468 21.00 15.04 1.01
#